data_b7d8f74706e0b85a25c49fa417f354d0
#
_entry.id   b7d8f74706e0b85a25c49fa417f354d0
#
_cell.length_a   1.000
_cell.length_b   1.000
_cell.length_c   1.000
_cell.angle_alpha   90.00
_cell.angle_beta   90.00
_cell.angle_gamma   90.00
#
_symmetry.space_group_name_H-M   'P 1'
#
loop_
_entity.id
_entity.type
_entity.pdbx_description
1 polymer ?
#
loop_
_entity_poly.entity_id
_entity_poly.type
_entity_poly.pdbx_seq_one_letter_code
_entity_poly.pdbx_strand_id
1 'polypeptide(L)'
;MNNYKRGLITGIPIALGYLSVSFTFGIMAVSFGLSWWQAVLISMTTVTSAGQFAGIGIMIHPGQYIQMLISQITINIRYSFMSISIGQKADSRFSGIYRWLLGFFITDEIFAVATKEDEIKRSYFAGLATLPYLGWALGTFIGAILGNILPDRLMSALSVAIYGMFVAVVVPEMKKARPVLIVVIIAIILSCIFYYIPLLSKVSSGITITIVAITAAIIGSIFFPVSDEADNSNN
;
A
#
# COMPACT_ATOMS: atom_id res chain seq x y z
N MET A 1 13.89 -16.19 -22.91
CA MET A 1 13.00 -15.00 -22.84
C MET A 1 13.80 -13.87 -22.20
N ASN A 2 13.72 -12.63 -22.74
CA ASN A 2 14.41 -11.48 -22.14
C ASN A 2 13.85 -11.22 -20.74
N ASN A 3 14.71 -10.88 -19.76
CA ASN A 3 14.31 -10.64 -18.38
C ASN A 3 13.21 -9.57 -18.25
N TYR A 4 13.25 -8.52 -19.05
CA TYR A 4 12.20 -7.49 -19.09
C TYR A 4 10.84 -8.08 -19.49
N LYS A 5 10.80 -8.88 -20.54
CA LYS A 5 9.56 -9.54 -20.99
C LYS A 5 9.03 -10.53 -19.93
N ARG A 6 9.92 -11.24 -19.24
CA ARG A 6 9.56 -12.10 -18.11
C ARG A 6 8.92 -11.29 -17.00
N GLY A 7 9.53 -10.16 -16.63
CA GLY A 7 8.97 -9.24 -15.65
C GLY A 7 7.59 -8.71 -16.02
N LEU A 8 7.40 -8.28 -17.27
CA LEU A 8 6.10 -7.82 -17.77
C LEU A 8 5.01 -8.89 -17.58
N ILE A 9 5.28 -10.13 -18.00
CA ILE A 9 4.32 -11.23 -17.87
C ILE A 9 4.00 -11.52 -16.39
N THR A 10 5.02 -11.55 -15.54
CA THR A 10 4.85 -11.76 -14.11
C THR A 10 4.08 -10.62 -13.43
N GLY A 11 4.17 -9.39 -13.97
CA GLY A 11 3.44 -8.22 -13.48
C GLY A 11 1.95 -8.17 -13.86
N ILE A 12 1.49 -8.97 -14.83
CA ILE A 12 0.09 -8.93 -15.30
C ILE A 12 -0.93 -9.14 -14.17
N PRO A 13 -0.83 -10.18 -13.32
CA PRO A 13 -1.79 -10.37 -12.23
C PRO A 13 -1.83 -9.19 -11.25
N ILE A 14 -0.66 -8.59 -10.95
CA ILE A 14 -0.56 -7.42 -10.09
C ILE A 14 -1.24 -6.22 -10.76
N ALA A 15 -1.01 -6.02 -12.06
CA ALA A 15 -1.62 -4.93 -12.83
C ALA A 15 -3.15 -4.99 -12.85
N LEU A 16 -3.73 -6.18 -12.99
CA LEU A 16 -5.17 -6.39 -12.94
C LEU A 16 -5.74 -6.11 -11.55
N GLY A 17 -5.05 -6.54 -10.49
CA GLY A 17 -5.40 -6.20 -9.11
C GLY A 17 -5.35 -4.69 -8.87
N TYR A 18 -4.29 -4.04 -9.32
CA TYR A 18 -4.09 -2.60 -9.17
C TYR A 18 -5.14 -1.78 -9.93
N LEU A 19 -5.51 -2.19 -11.12
CA LEU A 19 -6.55 -1.54 -11.91
C LEU A 19 -7.88 -1.51 -11.14
N SER A 20 -8.25 -2.61 -10.49
CA SER A 20 -9.47 -2.69 -9.69
C SER A 20 -9.43 -1.76 -8.46
N VAL A 21 -8.32 -1.77 -7.72
CA VAL A 21 -8.15 -0.97 -6.51
C VAL A 21 -8.09 0.52 -6.82
N SER A 22 -7.28 0.89 -7.79
CA SER A 22 -7.09 2.29 -8.18
C SER A 22 -8.33 2.89 -8.85
N PHE A 23 -9.16 2.06 -9.48
CA PHE A 23 -10.48 2.47 -9.94
C PHE A 23 -11.33 3.01 -8.78
N THR A 24 -11.36 2.30 -7.67
CA THR A 24 -12.09 2.74 -6.47
C THR A 24 -11.47 4.01 -5.88
N PHE A 25 -10.14 4.14 -5.89
CA PHE A 25 -9.47 5.38 -5.50
C PHE A 25 -9.89 6.55 -6.38
N GLY A 26 -9.95 6.38 -7.69
CA GLY A 26 -10.39 7.41 -8.63
C GLY A 26 -11.80 7.93 -8.33
N ILE A 27 -12.75 7.01 -8.10
CA ILE A 27 -14.13 7.38 -7.69
C ILE A 27 -14.12 8.17 -6.39
N MET A 28 -13.42 7.67 -5.37
CA MET A 28 -13.35 8.31 -4.05
C MET A 28 -12.71 9.71 -4.14
N ALA A 29 -11.65 9.87 -4.92
CA ALA A 29 -10.98 11.15 -5.09
C ALA A 29 -11.93 12.22 -5.64
N VAL A 30 -12.71 11.87 -6.65
CA VAL A 30 -13.69 12.79 -7.26
C VAL A 30 -14.87 13.03 -6.32
N SER A 31 -15.35 12.03 -5.59
CA SER A 31 -16.42 12.21 -4.60
C SER A 31 -16.01 13.14 -3.45
N PHE A 32 -14.71 13.26 -3.16
CA PHE A 32 -14.16 14.22 -2.21
C PHE A 32 -13.84 15.60 -2.82
N GLY A 33 -14.23 15.83 -4.07
CA GLY A 33 -14.11 17.12 -4.74
C GLY A 33 -12.79 17.33 -5.49
N LEU A 34 -11.93 16.32 -5.63
CA LEU A 34 -10.75 16.43 -6.48
C LEU A 34 -11.14 16.31 -7.96
N SER A 35 -10.41 17.02 -8.82
CA SER A 35 -10.52 16.86 -10.26
C SER A 35 -9.91 15.51 -10.69
N TRP A 36 -10.39 14.94 -11.80
CA TRP A 36 -9.88 13.67 -12.33
C TRP A 36 -8.36 13.67 -12.55
N TRP A 37 -7.80 14.77 -13.04
CA TRP A 37 -6.37 14.91 -13.27
C TRP A 37 -5.56 14.97 -11.98
N GLN A 38 -6.12 15.55 -10.89
CA GLN A 38 -5.49 15.55 -9.57
C GLN A 38 -5.43 14.12 -9.00
N ALA A 39 -6.51 13.36 -9.13
CA ALA A 39 -6.53 11.96 -8.72
C ALA A 39 -5.47 11.13 -9.46
N VAL A 40 -5.36 11.30 -10.78
CA VAL A 40 -4.35 10.61 -11.61
C VAL A 40 -2.94 11.06 -11.23
N LEU A 41 -2.71 12.35 -11.01
CA LEU A 41 -1.42 12.87 -10.59
C LEU A 41 -0.98 12.28 -9.25
N ILE A 42 -1.88 12.22 -8.27
CA ILE A 42 -1.63 11.55 -6.98
C ILE A 42 -1.23 10.10 -7.22
N SER A 43 -1.98 9.36 -8.02
CA SER A 43 -1.68 7.95 -8.31
C SER A 43 -0.34 7.74 -9.03
N MET A 44 0.04 8.64 -9.92
CA MET A 44 1.31 8.56 -10.64
C MET A 44 2.52 8.97 -9.81
N THR A 45 2.32 9.83 -8.80
CA THR A 45 3.41 10.33 -7.96
C THR A 45 3.55 9.60 -6.63
N THR A 46 2.54 8.82 -6.22
CA THR A 46 2.53 8.10 -4.94
C THR A 46 1.95 6.69 -5.12
N VAL A 47 2.73 5.72 -5.52
CA VAL A 47 2.25 4.34 -5.73
C VAL A 47 2.07 3.64 -4.36
N THR A 48 1.21 4.20 -3.50
CA THR A 48 0.95 3.68 -2.15
C THR A 48 -0.56 3.63 -1.87
N SER A 49 -1.19 2.50 -2.11
CA SER A 49 -2.62 2.30 -1.92
C SER A 49 -3.15 2.88 -0.59
N ALA A 50 -2.73 2.31 0.55
CA ALA A 50 -3.18 2.74 1.87
C ALA A 50 -2.86 4.22 2.17
N GLY A 51 -1.68 4.70 1.75
CA GLY A 51 -1.28 6.10 1.91
C GLY A 51 -2.15 7.06 1.11
N GLN A 52 -2.54 6.69 -0.11
CA GLN A 52 -3.41 7.52 -0.95
C GLN A 52 -4.82 7.65 -0.36
N PHE A 53 -5.41 6.53 0.08
CA PHE A 53 -6.74 6.54 0.71
C PHE A 53 -6.74 7.32 2.03
N ALA A 54 -5.75 7.15 2.88
CA ALA A 54 -5.60 7.92 4.12
C ALA A 54 -5.32 9.40 3.81
N GLY A 55 -4.46 9.68 2.83
CA GLY A 55 -4.07 11.02 2.43
C GLY A 55 -5.24 11.84 1.92
N ILE A 56 -6.11 11.26 1.10
CA ILE A 56 -7.25 11.98 0.53
C ILE A 56 -8.23 12.44 1.63
N GLY A 57 -8.44 11.62 2.68
CA GLY A 57 -9.27 12.00 3.82
C GLY A 57 -8.69 13.16 4.64
N ILE A 58 -7.37 13.35 4.61
CA ILE A 58 -6.70 14.48 5.26
C ILE A 58 -6.72 15.72 4.35
N MET A 59 -6.54 15.53 3.04
CA MET A 59 -6.48 16.61 2.04
C MET A 59 -7.75 17.46 1.98
N ILE A 60 -8.93 16.88 2.27
CA ILE A 60 -10.20 17.62 2.29
C ILE A 60 -10.29 18.58 3.49
N HIS A 61 -9.38 18.51 4.44
CA HIS A 61 -9.29 19.43 5.57
C HIS A 61 -8.04 20.32 5.42
N PRO A 62 -8.17 21.57 4.93
CA PRO A 62 -7.02 22.46 4.72
C PRO A 62 -6.21 22.70 5.99
N GLY A 63 -4.89 22.81 5.84
CA GLY A 63 -3.98 23.14 6.95
C GLY A 63 -3.47 21.94 7.77
N GLN A 64 -3.90 20.72 7.50
CA GLN A 64 -3.47 19.53 8.25
C GLN A 64 -2.16 18.91 7.72
N TYR A 65 -1.17 19.72 7.38
CA TYR A 65 0.09 19.27 6.76
C TYR A 65 0.91 18.36 7.68
N ILE A 66 0.98 18.67 8.97
CA ILE A 66 1.72 17.84 9.95
C ILE A 66 1.05 16.47 10.09
N GLN A 67 -0.28 16.44 10.16
CA GLN A 67 -1.03 15.18 10.19
C GLN A 67 -0.79 14.35 8.92
N MET A 68 -0.79 14.98 7.75
CA MET A 68 -0.45 14.31 6.50
C MET A 68 0.95 13.71 6.54
N LEU A 69 1.94 14.49 6.97
CA LEU A 69 3.33 14.03 7.07
C LEU A 69 3.46 12.82 8.01
N ILE A 70 2.91 12.91 9.22
CA ILE A 70 2.97 11.82 10.22
C ILE A 70 2.26 10.57 9.69
N SER A 71 1.07 10.72 9.13
CA SER A 71 0.29 9.61 8.57
C SER A 71 1.04 8.93 7.44
N GLN A 72 1.61 9.71 6.50
CA GLN A 72 2.35 9.16 5.36
C GLN A 72 3.64 8.46 5.79
N ILE A 73 4.40 9.02 6.74
CA ILE A 73 5.58 8.34 7.29
C ILE A 73 5.19 7.01 7.94
N THR A 74 4.15 7.01 8.78
CA THR A 74 3.70 5.80 9.49
C THR A 74 3.26 4.71 8.54
N ILE A 75 2.44 5.04 7.54
CA ILE A 75 1.91 4.05 6.58
C ILE A 75 3.03 3.53 5.66
N ASN A 76 3.97 4.37 5.26
CA ASN A 76 4.94 4.06 4.21
C ASN A 76 6.33 3.66 4.73
N ILE A 77 6.60 3.71 6.04
CA ILE A 77 7.90 3.32 6.61
C ILE A 77 8.31 1.88 6.21
N ARG A 78 7.41 0.99 6.08
CA ARG A 78 7.60 -0.40 5.59
C ARG A 78 8.33 -0.47 4.25
N TYR A 79 8.13 0.53 3.37
CA TYR A 79 8.83 0.57 2.08
C TYR A 79 10.34 0.73 2.24
N SER A 80 10.80 1.35 3.34
CA SER A 80 12.23 1.45 3.65
C SER A 80 12.84 0.07 3.88
N PHE A 81 12.17 -0.77 4.67
CA PHE A 81 12.62 -2.15 4.91
C PHE A 81 12.58 -3.01 3.65
N MET A 82 11.53 -2.89 2.84
CA MET A 82 11.43 -3.59 1.56
C MET A 82 12.54 -3.15 0.60
N SER A 83 12.87 -1.85 0.57
CA SER A 83 13.94 -1.32 -0.26
C SER A 83 15.32 -1.85 0.14
N ILE A 84 15.58 -1.99 1.45
CA ILE A 84 16.81 -2.60 1.96
C ILE A 84 16.90 -4.06 1.50
N SER A 85 15.84 -4.84 1.69
CA SER A 85 15.79 -6.25 1.31
C SER A 85 15.96 -6.46 -0.20
N ILE A 86 15.28 -5.67 -1.04
CA ILE A 86 15.51 -5.69 -2.50
C ILE A 86 16.96 -5.33 -2.82
N GLY A 87 17.51 -4.33 -2.13
CA GLY A 87 18.88 -3.87 -2.34
C GLY A 87 19.93 -4.93 -2.06
N GLN A 88 19.68 -5.85 -1.13
CA GLN A 88 20.57 -6.98 -0.82
C GLN A 88 20.60 -8.04 -1.93
N LYS A 89 19.50 -8.22 -2.65
CA LYS A 89 19.36 -9.18 -3.76
C LYS A 89 19.54 -8.55 -5.15
N ALA A 90 19.73 -7.25 -5.23
CA ALA A 90 19.83 -6.52 -6.50
C ALA A 90 21.13 -6.82 -7.23
N ASP A 91 21.07 -7.04 -8.55
CA ASP A 91 22.25 -7.20 -9.40
C ASP A 91 23.12 -5.93 -9.42
N SER A 92 24.39 -6.06 -9.84
CA SER A 92 25.32 -4.93 -9.89
C SER A 92 24.86 -3.78 -10.80
N ARG A 93 24.02 -4.06 -11.80
CA ARG A 93 23.44 -3.07 -12.71
C ARG A 93 22.24 -2.35 -12.10
N PHE A 94 21.71 -2.83 -10.99
CA PHE A 94 20.64 -2.20 -10.21
C PHE A 94 21.24 -1.22 -9.18
N SER A 95 22.07 -0.31 -9.65
CA SER A 95 22.83 0.65 -8.84
C SER A 95 22.67 2.10 -9.34
N GLY A 96 23.19 3.05 -8.60
CA GLY A 96 23.14 4.47 -8.95
C GLY A 96 21.72 4.99 -9.15
N ILE A 97 21.51 5.78 -10.22
CA ILE A 97 20.23 6.41 -10.54
C ILE A 97 19.08 5.39 -10.71
N TYR A 98 19.39 4.19 -11.23
CA TYR A 98 18.38 3.16 -11.43
C TYR A 98 17.82 2.64 -10.11
N ARG A 99 18.60 2.66 -9.02
CA ARG A 99 18.13 2.28 -7.69
C ARG A 99 17.07 3.25 -7.18
N TRP A 100 17.25 4.53 -7.42
CA TRP A 100 16.28 5.57 -7.07
C TRP A 100 15.03 5.48 -7.93
N LEU A 101 15.19 5.42 -9.25
CA LEU A 101 14.07 5.39 -10.19
C LEU A 101 13.19 4.14 -10.01
N LEU A 102 13.81 2.97 -9.87
CA LEU A 102 13.08 1.72 -9.72
C LEU A 102 12.58 1.51 -8.28
N GLY A 103 13.26 2.06 -7.28
CA GLY A 103 12.83 2.06 -5.89
C GLY A 103 11.46 2.71 -5.69
N PHE A 104 11.12 3.70 -6.52
CA PHE A 104 9.80 4.33 -6.54
C PHE A 104 8.65 3.34 -6.77
N PHE A 105 8.90 2.26 -7.50
CA PHE A 105 7.88 1.26 -7.85
C PHE A 105 7.79 0.10 -6.85
N ILE A 106 8.50 0.16 -5.72
CA ILE A 106 8.40 -0.88 -4.69
C ILE A 106 7.05 -0.77 -4.00
N THR A 107 6.27 -1.84 -4.12
CA THR A 107 5.00 -2.05 -3.42
C THR A 107 5.02 -3.43 -2.77
N ASP A 108 4.04 -3.74 -1.92
CA ASP A 108 3.98 -5.03 -1.22
C ASP A 108 3.97 -6.21 -2.20
N GLU A 109 3.18 -6.12 -3.27
CA GLU A 109 3.01 -7.17 -4.27
C GLU A 109 4.25 -7.32 -5.16
N ILE A 110 4.83 -6.19 -5.60
CA ILE A 110 6.07 -6.20 -6.39
C ILE A 110 7.21 -6.75 -5.55
N PHE A 111 7.31 -6.35 -4.28
CA PHE A 111 8.27 -6.87 -3.32
C PHE A 111 8.12 -8.39 -3.15
N ALA A 112 6.90 -8.87 -2.86
CA ALA A 112 6.63 -10.28 -2.62
C ALA A 112 6.97 -11.18 -3.82
N VAL A 113 6.86 -10.65 -5.03
CA VAL A 113 7.21 -11.38 -6.27
C VAL A 113 8.71 -11.27 -6.56
N ALA A 114 9.29 -10.06 -6.43
CA ALA A 114 10.70 -9.82 -6.74
C ALA A 114 11.64 -10.61 -5.81
N THR A 115 11.30 -10.71 -4.53
CA THR A 115 12.14 -11.41 -3.53
C THR A 115 12.17 -12.93 -3.66
N LYS A 116 11.32 -13.52 -4.53
CA LYS A 116 11.41 -14.94 -4.90
C LYS A 116 12.57 -15.23 -5.83
N GLU A 117 13.16 -14.22 -6.46
CA GLU A 117 14.36 -14.39 -7.27
C GLU A 117 15.57 -14.47 -6.35
N ASP A 118 16.53 -15.32 -6.71
CA ASP A 118 17.83 -15.41 -6.02
C ASP A 118 18.63 -14.11 -6.21
N GLU A 119 18.63 -13.58 -7.45
CA GLU A 119 19.20 -12.29 -7.83
C GLU A 119 18.17 -11.46 -8.61
N ILE A 120 17.88 -10.25 -8.14
CA ILE A 120 16.91 -9.35 -8.77
C ILE A 120 17.60 -8.55 -9.86
N LYS A 121 17.43 -8.97 -11.12
CA LYS A 121 17.97 -8.27 -12.27
C LYS A 121 17.20 -6.97 -12.54
N ARG A 122 17.92 -5.87 -12.74
CA ARG A 122 17.35 -4.56 -13.05
C ARG A 122 16.27 -4.61 -14.13
N SER A 123 16.55 -5.30 -15.23
CA SER A 123 15.59 -5.40 -16.35
C SER A 123 14.34 -6.20 -16.02
N TYR A 124 14.45 -7.22 -15.16
CA TYR A 124 13.32 -7.98 -14.67
C TYR A 124 12.43 -7.11 -13.77
N PHE A 125 13.04 -6.41 -12.81
CA PHE A 125 12.31 -5.54 -11.90
C PHE A 125 11.61 -4.40 -12.64
N ALA A 126 12.26 -3.77 -13.61
CA ALA A 126 11.65 -2.75 -14.46
C ALA A 126 10.43 -3.30 -15.22
N GLY A 127 10.53 -4.49 -15.80
CA GLY A 127 9.40 -5.15 -16.47
C GLY A 127 8.26 -5.47 -15.49
N LEU A 128 8.59 -6.00 -14.31
CA LEU A 128 7.64 -6.34 -13.25
C LEU A 128 6.84 -5.12 -12.78
N ALA A 129 7.47 -3.95 -12.69
CA ALA A 129 6.85 -2.71 -12.24
C ALA A 129 6.02 -2.00 -13.32
N THR A 130 6.33 -2.19 -14.60
CA THR A 130 5.75 -1.39 -15.69
C THR A 130 4.24 -1.55 -15.79
N LEU A 131 3.73 -2.78 -15.91
CA LEU A 131 2.29 -3.01 -16.07
C LEU A 131 1.49 -2.66 -14.81
N PRO A 132 1.92 -3.01 -13.58
CA PRO A 132 1.25 -2.56 -12.37
C PRO A 132 1.13 -1.03 -12.26
N TYR A 133 2.19 -0.30 -12.57
CA TYR A 133 2.17 1.16 -12.54
C TYR A 133 1.16 1.74 -13.55
N LEU A 134 1.16 1.24 -14.78
CA LEU A 134 0.21 1.65 -15.79
C LEU A 134 -1.23 1.25 -15.42
N GLY A 135 -1.42 0.06 -14.86
CA GLY A 135 -2.72 -0.40 -14.35
C GLY A 135 -3.24 0.50 -13.23
N TRP A 136 -2.35 0.92 -12.31
CA TRP A 136 -2.69 1.84 -11.24
C TRP A 136 -3.15 3.21 -11.77
N ALA A 137 -2.40 3.81 -12.68
CA ALA A 137 -2.74 5.09 -13.29
C ALA A 137 -4.05 5.00 -14.11
N LEU A 138 -4.19 3.95 -14.92
CA LEU A 138 -5.36 3.73 -15.78
C LEU A 138 -6.62 3.47 -14.95
N GLY A 139 -6.54 2.65 -13.90
CA GLY A 139 -7.67 2.40 -13.02
C GLY A 139 -8.15 3.67 -12.35
N THR A 140 -7.23 4.48 -11.80
CA THR A 140 -7.57 5.79 -11.23
C THR A 140 -8.24 6.70 -12.25
N PHE A 141 -7.70 6.77 -13.47
CA PHE A 141 -8.26 7.60 -14.53
C PHE A 141 -9.70 7.19 -14.89
N ILE A 142 -9.92 5.91 -15.12
CA ILE A 142 -11.25 5.37 -15.45
C ILE A 142 -12.21 5.61 -14.27
N GLY A 143 -11.78 5.33 -13.04
CA GLY A 143 -12.60 5.55 -11.84
C GLY A 143 -12.96 7.03 -11.63
N ALA A 144 -12.00 7.93 -11.83
CA ALA A 144 -12.22 9.36 -11.68
C ALA A 144 -13.19 9.94 -12.74
N ILE A 145 -13.16 9.43 -13.96
CA ILE A 145 -14.12 9.85 -15.02
C ILE A 145 -15.51 9.28 -14.73
N LEU A 146 -15.58 7.98 -14.43
CA LEU A 146 -16.86 7.31 -14.19
C LEU A 146 -17.49 7.74 -12.87
N GLY A 147 -16.73 8.14 -11.87
CA GLY A 147 -17.21 8.63 -10.59
C GLY A 147 -18.15 9.84 -10.71
N ASN A 148 -17.99 10.64 -11.77
CA ASN A 148 -18.90 11.77 -12.06
C ASN A 148 -20.20 11.35 -12.76
N ILE A 149 -20.31 10.11 -13.24
CA ILE A 149 -21.43 9.63 -14.06
C ILE A 149 -22.26 8.59 -13.29
N LEU A 150 -21.64 7.94 -12.30
CA LEU A 150 -22.27 6.85 -11.55
C LEU A 150 -23.34 7.36 -10.58
N PRO A 151 -24.49 6.66 -10.48
CA PRO A 151 -25.48 6.94 -9.46
C PRO A 151 -24.94 6.79 -8.03
N ASP A 152 -25.40 7.60 -7.08
CA ASP A 152 -24.95 7.61 -5.68
C ASP A 152 -25.00 6.22 -5.01
N ARG A 153 -26.00 5.40 -5.35
CA ARG A 153 -26.13 4.03 -4.82
C ARG A 153 -24.95 3.15 -5.23
N LEU A 154 -24.49 3.28 -6.47
CA LEU A 154 -23.37 2.51 -6.98
C LEU A 154 -22.05 3.04 -6.41
N MET A 155 -21.92 4.35 -6.25
CA MET A 155 -20.78 4.99 -5.56
C MET A 155 -20.65 4.50 -4.13
N SER A 156 -21.76 4.44 -3.37
CA SER A 156 -21.76 3.91 -2.00
C SER A 156 -21.36 2.45 -1.94
N ALA A 157 -21.85 1.61 -2.86
CA ALA A 157 -21.47 0.20 -2.93
C ALA A 157 -19.98 0.00 -3.26
N LEU A 158 -19.43 0.79 -4.19
CA LEU A 158 -18.01 0.74 -4.56
C LEU A 158 -17.10 1.25 -3.43
N SER A 159 -17.56 2.22 -2.63
CA SER A 159 -16.83 2.67 -1.45
C SER A 159 -16.64 1.57 -0.41
N VAL A 160 -17.59 0.64 -0.30
CA VAL A 160 -17.46 -0.55 0.56
C VAL A 160 -16.43 -1.55 0.01
N ALA A 161 -16.24 -1.59 -1.30
CA ALA A 161 -15.28 -2.51 -1.94
C ALA A 161 -13.82 -2.25 -1.50
N ILE A 162 -13.48 -0.99 -1.11
CA ILE A 162 -12.17 -0.65 -0.53
C ILE A 162 -11.89 -1.48 0.73
N TYR A 163 -12.86 -1.55 1.61
CA TYR A 163 -12.72 -2.34 2.85
C TYR A 163 -12.56 -3.82 2.53
N GLY A 164 -13.28 -4.32 1.52
CA GLY A 164 -13.14 -5.68 1.01
C GLY A 164 -11.71 -5.98 0.53
N MET A 165 -11.06 -5.03 -0.13
CA MET A 165 -9.65 -5.15 -0.54
C MET A 165 -8.72 -5.29 0.68
N PHE A 166 -8.84 -4.42 1.69
CA PHE A 166 -8.02 -4.54 2.89
C PHE A 166 -8.23 -5.87 3.61
N VAL A 167 -9.48 -6.34 3.70
CA VAL A 167 -9.81 -7.67 4.23
C VAL A 167 -9.14 -8.77 3.41
N ALA A 168 -9.17 -8.68 2.08
CA ALA A 168 -8.56 -9.67 1.19
C ALA A 168 -7.03 -9.76 1.33
N VAL A 169 -6.37 -8.67 1.70
CA VAL A 169 -4.92 -8.66 1.97
C VAL A 169 -4.60 -9.18 3.37
N VAL A 170 -5.36 -8.75 4.37
CA VAL A 170 -5.05 -9.04 5.79
C VAL A 170 -5.45 -10.47 6.18
N VAL A 171 -6.62 -10.95 5.74
CA VAL A 171 -7.15 -12.27 6.16
C VAL A 171 -6.26 -13.45 5.78
N PRO A 172 -5.66 -13.54 4.59
CA PRO A 172 -4.73 -14.62 4.28
C PRO A 172 -3.51 -14.66 5.22
N GLU A 173 -2.96 -13.51 5.57
CA GLU A 173 -1.81 -13.43 6.48
C GLU A 173 -2.19 -13.82 7.92
N MET A 174 -3.38 -13.41 8.39
CA MET A 174 -3.93 -13.85 9.68
C MET A 174 -4.10 -15.38 9.76
N LYS A 175 -4.48 -16.02 8.64
CA LYS A 175 -4.63 -17.49 8.58
C LYS A 175 -3.30 -18.23 8.59
N LYS A 176 -2.24 -17.62 8.08
CA LYS A 176 -0.90 -18.23 8.02
C LYS A 176 -0.17 -18.18 9.36
N ALA A 177 -0.34 -17.09 10.13
CA ALA A 177 0.44 -16.86 11.34
C ALA A 177 -0.44 -16.34 12.49
N ARG A 178 -0.50 -17.12 13.58
CA ARG A 178 -1.22 -16.72 14.81
C ARG A 178 -0.77 -15.37 15.40
N PRO A 179 0.53 -15.03 15.41
CA PRO A 179 0.99 -13.71 15.84
C PRO A 179 0.33 -12.58 15.05
N VAL A 180 0.21 -12.70 13.74
CA VAL A 180 -0.44 -11.70 12.87
C VAL A 180 -1.92 -11.55 13.24
N LEU A 181 -2.63 -12.67 13.45
CA LEU A 181 -4.02 -12.65 13.90
C LEU A 181 -4.19 -11.86 15.20
N ILE A 182 -3.34 -12.11 16.20
CA ILE A 182 -3.42 -11.44 17.51
C ILE A 182 -3.15 -9.94 17.36
N VAL A 183 -2.11 -9.55 16.60
CA VAL A 183 -1.79 -8.14 16.37
C VAL A 183 -2.94 -7.42 15.64
N VAL A 184 -3.58 -8.06 14.67
CA VAL A 184 -4.74 -7.49 13.97
C VAL A 184 -5.92 -7.32 14.93
N ILE A 185 -6.20 -8.30 15.78
CA ILE A 185 -7.27 -8.19 16.80
C ILE A 185 -6.98 -7.01 17.76
N ILE A 186 -5.75 -6.88 18.22
CA ILE A 186 -5.33 -5.75 19.07
C ILE A 186 -5.58 -4.42 18.35
N ALA A 187 -5.17 -4.31 17.08
CA ALA A 187 -5.38 -3.10 16.29
C ALA A 187 -6.88 -2.78 16.11
N ILE A 188 -7.73 -3.79 15.90
CA ILE A 188 -9.19 -3.62 15.82
C ILE A 188 -9.75 -3.09 17.14
N ILE A 189 -9.36 -3.71 18.27
CA ILE A 189 -9.83 -3.29 19.61
C ILE A 189 -9.41 -1.84 19.88
N LEU A 190 -8.14 -1.50 19.64
CA LEU A 190 -7.66 -0.14 19.80
C LEU A 190 -8.42 0.86 18.91
N SER A 191 -8.66 0.52 17.66
CA SER A 191 -9.44 1.36 16.74
C SER A 191 -10.87 1.57 17.23
N CYS A 192 -11.52 0.53 17.76
CA CYS A 192 -12.84 0.64 18.37
C CYS A 192 -12.82 1.55 19.61
N ILE A 193 -11.80 1.45 20.44
CA ILE A 193 -11.63 2.33 21.61
C ILE A 193 -11.56 3.80 21.18
N PHE A 194 -10.75 4.11 20.17
CA PHE A 194 -10.66 5.47 19.63
C PHE A 194 -11.98 5.95 19.03
N TYR A 195 -12.73 5.07 18.38
CA TYR A 195 -14.01 5.43 17.75
C TYR A 195 -15.14 5.66 18.75
N TYR A 196 -15.30 4.79 19.76
CA TYR A 196 -16.45 4.83 20.67
C TYR A 196 -16.25 5.70 21.91
N ILE A 197 -15.01 6.02 22.30
CA ILE A 197 -14.77 6.89 23.47
C ILE A 197 -14.86 8.36 23.03
N PRO A 198 -15.80 9.16 23.58
CA PRO A 198 -16.05 10.55 23.12
C PRO A 198 -14.84 11.48 23.22
N LEU A 199 -13.91 11.22 24.16
CA LEU A 199 -12.69 12.00 24.31
C LEU A 199 -11.69 11.67 23.18
N LEU A 200 -11.56 10.40 22.83
CA LEU A 200 -10.61 9.89 21.82
C LEU A 200 -11.14 10.06 20.40
N SER A 201 -12.45 10.05 20.18
CA SER A 201 -13.08 10.25 18.88
C SER A 201 -12.83 11.66 18.29
N LYS A 202 -12.38 12.62 19.13
CA LYS A 202 -11.95 13.96 18.69
C LYS A 202 -10.54 13.96 18.07
N VAL A 203 -9.77 12.88 18.26
CA VAL A 203 -8.45 12.73 17.65
C VAL A 203 -8.63 12.51 16.15
N SER A 204 -7.85 13.21 15.34
CA SER A 204 -7.93 13.07 13.89
C SER A 204 -7.61 11.64 13.44
N SER A 205 -8.26 11.19 12.37
CA SER A 205 -8.13 9.81 11.86
C SER A 205 -6.68 9.43 11.54
N GLY A 206 -5.90 10.34 10.98
CA GLY A 206 -4.49 10.08 10.67
C GLY A 206 -3.63 9.83 11.92
N ILE A 207 -3.82 10.60 12.99
CA ILE A 207 -3.13 10.40 14.27
C ILE A 207 -3.60 9.10 14.92
N THR A 208 -4.90 8.80 14.87
CA THR A 208 -5.45 7.53 15.37
C THR A 208 -4.81 6.33 14.69
N ILE A 209 -4.74 6.33 13.35
CA ILE A 209 -4.09 5.26 12.57
C ILE A 209 -2.63 5.10 13.04
N THR A 210 -1.90 6.20 13.18
CA THR A 210 -0.50 6.19 13.63
C THR A 210 -0.34 5.56 15.01
N ILE A 211 -1.13 6.02 15.99
CA ILE A 211 -1.06 5.50 17.37
C ILE A 211 -1.41 4.01 17.40
N VAL A 212 -2.49 3.61 16.74
CA VAL A 212 -2.94 2.22 16.68
C VAL A 212 -1.87 1.33 16.03
N ALA A 213 -1.32 1.76 14.89
CA ALA A 213 -0.30 1.00 14.16
C ALA A 213 0.98 0.81 14.99
N ILE A 214 1.51 1.89 15.60
CA ILE A 214 2.71 1.83 16.42
C ILE A 214 2.47 0.97 17.66
N THR A 215 1.35 1.18 18.36
CA THR A 215 1.03 0.42 19.58
C THR A 215 0.88 -1.07 19.28
N ALA A 216 0.14 -1.44 18.23
CA ALA A 216 -0.03 -2.82 17.83
C ALA A 216 1.30 -3.47 17.40
N ALA A 217 2.16 -2.73 16.69
CA ALA A 217 3.49 -3.19 16.28
C ALA A 217 4.42 -3.41 17.48
N ILE A 218 4.45 -2.49 18.46
CA ILE A 218 5.23 -2.65 19.69
C ILE A 218 4.76 -3.88 20.47
N ILE A 219 3.47 -4.03 20.69
CA ILE A 219 2.90 -5.19 21.38
C ILE A 219 3.29 -6.48 20.61
N GLY A 220 3.12 -6.48 19.28
CA GLY A 220 3.49 -7.62 18.45
C GLY A 220 4.97 -7.99 18.56
N SER A 221 5.88 -7.02 18.53
CA SER A 221 7.33 -7.28 18.63
C SER A 221 7.77 -7.79 19.99
N ILE A 222 7.13 -7.36 21.07
CA ILE A 222 7.45 -7.81 22.44
C ILE A 222 6.96 -9.23 22.68
N PHE A 223 5.72 -9.54 22.28
CA PHE A 223 5.11 -10.84 22.58
C PHE A 223 5.41 -11.92 21.55
N PHE A 224 5.79 -11.53 20.35
CA PHE A 224 6.08 -12.43 19.23
C PHE A 224 7.38 -12.03 18.52
N PRO A 225 8.53 -12.02 19.21
CA PRO A 225 9.80 -11.73 18.57
C PRO A 225 10.06 -12.75 17.46
N VAL A 226 10.56 -12.29 16.32
CA VAL A 226 11.04 -13.17 15.25
C VAL A 226 12.33 -13.81 15.76
N SER A 227 12.34 -15.14 15.91
CA SER A 227 13.57 -15.87 16.27
C SER A 227 14.55 -15.83 15.12
N ASP A 228 15.84 -15.56 15.43
CA ASP A 228 16.95 -15.52 14.46
C ASP A 228 17.31 -16.89 13.85
N GLU A 229 16.47 -17.91 14.03
CA GLU A 229 16.72 -19.27 13.50
C GLU A 229 16.69 -19.38 11.97
N ALA A 230 16.28 -18.32 11.26
CA ALA A 230 16.28 -18.33 9.79
C ALA A 230 17.68 -18.15 9.17
N ASP A 231 18.70 -17.75 9.94
CA ASP A 231 20.06 -17.48 9.42
C ASP A 231 21.02 -18.69 9.54
N ASN A 232 20.63 -19.73 10.27
CA ASN A 232 21.47 -20.93 10.48
C ASN A 232 21.18 -22.11 9.53
N SER A 233 20.28 -21.97 8.57
CA SER A 233 20.00 -23.03 7.60
C SER A 233 20.82 -22.94 6.30
N ASN A 234 21.78 -22.00 6.20
CA ASN A 234 22.65 -21.80 5.05
C ASN A 234 24.16 -21.89 5.38
N ASN A 235 24.56 -22.63 6.44
CA ASN A 235 25.94 -23.02 6.65
C ASN A 235 26.14 -24.53 6.44
#